data_acca4b652cc100e9fb374eff32e1edce
#
_entry.id   acca4b652cc100e9fb374eff32e1edce
#
_cell.length_a   1.000
_cell.length_b   1.000
_cell.length_c   1.000
_cell.angle_alpha   90.00
_cell.angle_beta   90.00
_cell.angle_gamma   90.00
#
_symmetry.space_group_name_H-M   'P 1'
#
loop_
_entity.id
_entity.type
_entity.pdbx_description
1 polymer ?
#
loop_
_entity_poly.entity_id
_entity_poly.type
_entity_poly.pdbx_seq_one_letter_code
_entity_poly.pdbx_strand_id
1 'polypeptide(L)'
;MVKYSRQREVILKNLQSRRDHPTADMVYDSVRMEQPNISLGTVYRNLSMLADNGKILKISTGMGPDHFDGYVGPHNHFICRQCGEITDIDYISCDDVINSAADTFSGSIEKCEIMFYGKCEKCI
;
A
#
# COMPACT_ATOMS: atom_id res chain seq x y z
N MET A 1 2.70 13.92 19.12
CA MET A 1 2.38 14.80 17.98
C MET A 1 3.48 14.73 16.94
N VAL A 2 3.13 14.51 15.67
CA VAL A 2 4.11 14.43 14.57
C VAL A 2 4.43 15.84 14.10
N LYS A 3 5.72 16.17 14.12
CA LYS A 3 6.19 17.47 13.66
C LYS A 3 6.03 17.61 12.16
N TYR A 4 5.61 18.78 11.67
CA TYR A 4 5.52 19.05 10.24
C TYR A 4 6.87 18.83 9.57
N SER A 5 6.83 18.22 8.39
CA SER A 5 8.00 17.96 7.57
C SER A 5 7.64 18.18 6.10
N ARG A 6 8.39 19.08 5.45
CA ARG A 6 8.21 19.32 4.02
C ARG A 6 8.47 18.08 3.19
N GLN A 7 9.49 17.31 3.56
CA GLN A 7 9.84 16.08 2.85
C GLN A 7 8.71 15.06 2.94
N ARG A 8 8.09 14.92 4.14
CA ARG A 8 6.96 14.02 4.33
C ARG A 8 5.76 14.44 3.49
N GLU A 9 5.48 15.74 3.46
CA GLU A 9 4.37 16.26 2.66
C GLU A 9 4.57 15.99 1.18
N VAL A 10 5.78 16.20 0.65
CA VAL A 10 6.11 15.94 -0.74
C VAL A 10 5.91 14.45 -1.07
N ILE A 11 6.35 13.57 -0.18
CA ILE A 11 6.18 12.12 -0.34
C ILE A 11 4.70 11.76 -0.37
N LEU A 12 3.92 12.27 0.58
CA LEU A 12 2.49 11.99 0.66
C LEU A 12 1.75 12.45 -0.60
N LYS A 13 2.02 13.66 -1.05
CA LYS A 13 1.39 14.20 -2.26
C LYS A 13 1.78 13.39 -3.50
N ASN A 14 3.02 12.95 -3.57
CA ASN A 14 3.47 12.10 -4.67
C ASN A 14 2.64 10.82 -4.74
N LEU A 15 2.45 10.15 -3.61
CA LEU A 15 1.64 8.94 -3.56
C LEU A 15 0.18 9.20 -3.89
N GLN A 16 -0.39 10.28 -3.38
CA GLN A 16 -1.80 10.60 -3.61
C GLN A 16 -2.10 10.93 -5.07
N SER A 17 -1.08 11.32 -5.84
CA SER A 17 -1.24 11.68 -7.25
C SER A 17 -1.07 10.52 -8.21
N ARG A 18 -0.76 9.32 -7.72
CA ARG A 18 -0.45 8.17 -8.59
C ARG A 18 -1.18 6.90 -8.12
N ARG A 19 -1.41 6.01 -9.08
CA ARG A 19 -2.14 4.75 -8.84
C ARG A 19 -1.33 3.52 -9.25
N ASP A 20 -0.03 3.68 -9.47
CA ASP A 20 0.83 2.59 -9.91
C ASP A 20 1.42 1.76 -8.77
N HIS A 21 1.00 2.01 -7.52
CA HIS A 21 1.43 1.28 -6.33
C HIS A 21 2.96 1.20 -6.25
N PRO A 22 3.65 2.34 -6.11
CA PRO A 22 5.11 2.37 -6.23
C PRO A 22 5.82 1.73 -5.05
N THR A 23 7.05 1.27 -5.31
CA THR A 23 8.01 0.93 -4.26
C THR A 23 8.63 2.22 -3.72
N ALA A 24 9.37 2.10 -2.60
CA ALA A 24 10.09 3.24 -2.05
C ALA A 24 11.11 3.80 -3.03
N ASP A 25 11.79 2.94 -3.81
CA ASP A 25 12.76 3.39 -4.82
C ASP A 25 12.09 4.23 -5.90
N MET A 26 10.90 3.83 -6.34
CA MET A 26 10.13 4.60 -7.33
C MET A 26 9.68 5.95 -6.77
N VAL A 27 9.25 5.99 -5.51
CA VAL A 27 8.90 7.24 -4.86
C VAL A 27 10.12 8.14 -4.75
N TYR A 28 11.27 7.58 -4.35
CA TYR A 28 12.52 8.31 -4.25
C TYR A 28 12.90 8.95 -5.60
N ASP A 29 12.87 8.16 -6.67
CA ASP A 29 13.19 8.66 -8.01
C ASP A 29 12.31 9.84 -8.42
N SER A 30 11.05 9.82 -8.01
CA SER A 30 10.10 10.88 -8.33
C SER A 30 10.29 12.13 -7.45
N VAL A 31 10.38 11.95 -6.12
CA VAL A 31 10.42 13.10 -5.20
C VAL A 31 11.74 13.83 -5.21
N ARG A 32 12.84 13.20 -5.58
CA ARG A 32 14.15 13.88 -5.64
C ARG A 32 14.21 14.98 -6.68
N MET A 33 13.28 15.00 -7.63
CA MET A 33 13.16 16.09 -8.59
C MET A 33 12.75 17.38 -7.89
N GLU A 34 11.94 17.27 -6.85
CA GLU A 34 11.46 18.41 -6.06
C GLU A 34 12.30 18.64 -4.80
N GLN A 35 12.89 17.56 -4.26
CA GLN A 35 13.71 17.56 -3.05
C GLN A 35 15.07 16.93 -3.35
N PRO A 36 15.99 17.64 -4.03
CA PRO A 36 17.24 17.01 -4.52
C PRO A 36 18.14 16.43 -3.44
N ASN A 37 18.04 16.92 -2.21
CA ASN A 37 18.88 16.45 -1.10
C ASN A 37 18.25 15.32 -0.28
N ILE A 38 17.07 14.84 -0.67
CA ILE A 38 16.42 13.76 0.06
C ILE A 38 17.18 12.44 -0.15
N SER A 39 17.32 11.65 0.90
CA SER A 39 17.95 10.33 0.79
C SER A 39 16.90 9.24 0.67
N LEU A 40 17.29 8.08 0.12
CA LEU A 40 16.42 6.92 0.05
C LEU A 40 15.99 6.47 1.45
N GLY A 41 16.90 6.51 2.42
CA GLY A 41 16.57 6.18 3.81
C GLY A 41 15.49 7.08 4.39
N THR A 42 15.52 8.37 4.07
CA THR A 42 14.49 9.31 4.51
C THR A 42 13.14 8.96 3.89
N VAL A 43 13.13 8.59 2.61
CA VAL A 43 11.90 8.16 1.92
C VAL A 43 11.32 6.93 2.61
N TYR A 44 12.14 5.90 2.89
CA TYR A 44 11.70 4.71 3.59
C TYR A 44 11.11 5.02 4.97
N ARG A 45 11.79 5.84 5.76
CA ARG A 45 11.31 6.18 7.10
C ARG A 45 9.99 6.93 7.07
N ASN A 46 9.82 7.85 6.12
CA ASN A 46 8.58 8.60 5.99
C ASN A 46 7.43 7.74 5.49
N LEU A 47 7.69 6.86 4.52
CA LEU A 47 6.68 5.92 4.02
C LEU A 47 6.20 5.00 5.15
N SER A 48 7.12 4.46 5.96
CA SER A 48 6.78 3.62 7.10
C SER A 48 5.93 4.37 8.13
N MET A 49 6.33 5.59 8.45
CA MET A 49 5.58 6.42 9.38
C MET A 49 4.17 6.72 8.87
N LEU A 50 4.04 7.09 7.60
CA LEU A 50 2.74 7.40 7.00
C LEU A 50 1.83 6.16 6.99
N ALA A 51 2.40 4.98 6.69
CA ALA A 51 1.63 3.74 6.71
C ALA A 51 1.20 3.37 8.13
N ASP A 52 2.09 3.50 9.10
CA ASP A 52 1.78 3.21 10.51
C ASP A 52 0.68 4.12 11.05
N ASN A 53 0.60 5.35 10.54
CA ASN A 53 -0.41 6.32 10.95
C ASN A 53 -1.68 6.27 10.09
N GLY A 54 -1.79 5.30 9.19
CA GLY A 54 -3.00 5.12 8.37
C GLY A 54 -3.19 6.16 7.26
N LYS A 55 -2.15 6.94 6.96
CA LYS A 55 -2.22 7.96 5.91
C LYS A 55 -2.05 7.39 4.51
N ILE A 56 -1.39 6.25 4.41
CA ILE A 56 -1.20 5.48 3.19
C ILE A 56 -1.31 4.00 3.53
N LEU A 57 -1.37 3.16 2.50
CA LEU A 57 -1.35 1.70 2.68
C LEU A 57 0.00 1.15 2.28
N LYS A 58 0.47 0.14 3.02
CA LYS A 58 1.65 -0.64 2.66
C LYS A 58 1.17 -2.01 2.18
N ILE A 59 1.64 -2.41 1.01
CA ILE A 59 1.26 -3.68 0.39
C ILE A 59 2.49 -4.57 0.30
N SER A 60 2.47 -5.66 1.07
CA SER A 60 3.55 -6.66 1.06
C SER A 60 3.13 -7.80 0.13
N THR A 61 3.85 -7.96 -0.98
CA THR A 61 3.48 -8.95 -2.00
C THR A 61 4.08 -10.32 -1.75
N GLY A 62 5.10 -10.41 -0.90
CA GLY A 62 5.86 -11.64 -0.73
C GLY A 62 6.85 -11.90 -1.85
N MET A 63 6.96 -10.99 -2.82
CA MET A 63 7.81 -11.12 -4.01
C MET A 63 8.60 -9.84 -4.24
N GLY A 64 9.56 -9.56 -3.35
CA GLY A 64 10.37 -8.37 -3.47
C GLY A 64 9.95 -7.27 -2.50
N PRO A 65 10.28 -6.00 -2.82
CA PRO A 65 10.04 -4.89 -1.89
C PRO A 65 8.54 -4.60 -1.70
N ASP A 66 8.24 -3.92 -0.60
CA ASP A 66 6.88 -3.45 -0.33
C ASP A 66 6.48 -2.37 -1.33
N HIS A 67 5.20 -2.34 -1.65
CA HIS A 67 4.58 -1.28 -2.44
C HIS A 67 3.72 -0.40 -1.55
N PHE A 68 3.41 0.80 -2.02
CA PHE A 68 2.65 1.76 -1.25
C PHE A 68 1.50 2.32 -2.08
N ASP A 69 0.40 2.66 -1.41
CA ASP A 69 -0.80 3.18 -2.05
C ASP A 69 -1.27 4.41 -1.28
N GLY A 70 -1.39 5.53 -1.97
CA GLY A 70 -1.85 6.78 -1.37
C GLY A 70 -3.37 6.85 -1.19
N TYR A 71 -4.11 5.93 -1.78
CA TYR A 71 -5.57 5.88 -1.62
C TYR A 71 -5.92 4.93 -0.47
N VAL A 72 -6.49 5.47 0.59
CA VAL A 72 -6.84 4.69 1.78
C VAL A 72 -8.33 4.38 1.87
N GLY A 73 -9.12 4.75 0.86
CA GLY A 73 -10.54 4.40 0.81
C GLY A 73 -10.74 2.90 0.59
N PRO A 74 -11.99 2.43 0.74
CA PRO A 74 -12.27 1.00 0.62
C PRO A 74 -11.98 0.46 -0.80
N HIS A 75 -11.08 -0.49 -0.90
CA HIS A 75 -10.81 -1.23 -2.13
C HIS A 75 -9.98 -2.47 -1.79
N ASN A 76 -9.83 -3.35 -2.75
CA ASN A 76 -9.01 -4.55 -2.61
C ASN A 76 -7.92 -4.53 -3.67
N HIS A 77 -6.96 -5.45 -3.57
CA HIS A 77 -5.84 -5.51 -4.50
C HIS A 77 -5.70 -6.91 -5.09
N PHE A 78 -5.21 -6.93 -6.31
CA PHE A 78 -4.79 -8.14 -7.01
C PHE A 78 -3.30 -8.02 -7.30
N ILE A 79 -2.54 -9.09 -7.05
CA ILE A 79 -1.11 -9.15 -7.31
C ILE A 79 -0.84 -10.20 -8.37
N CYS A 80 -0.23 -9.79 -9.49
CA CYS A 80 0.21 -10.72 -10.51
C CYS A 80 1.47 -11.44 -10.02
N ARG A 81 1.41 -12.76 -9.95
CA ARG A 81 2.55 -13.56 -9.51
C ARG A 81 3.65 -13.66 -10.55
N GLN A 82 3.37 -13.28 -11.78
CA GLN A 82 4.34 -13.35 -12.86
C GLN A 82 5.11 -12.05 -13.03
N CYS A 83 4.43 -10.91 -13.14
CA CYS A 83 5.08 -9.62 -13.36
C CYS A 83 5.13 -8.74 -12.13
N GLY A 84 4.45 -9.10 -11.04
CA GLY A 84 4.45 -8.33 -9.81
C GLY A 84 3.54 -7.11 -9.81
N GLU A 85 2.83 -6.85 -10.90
CA GLU A 85 1.93 -5.70 -10.99
C GLU A 85 0.80 -5.81 -9.98
N ILE A 86 0.46 -4.69 -9.34
CA ILE A 86 -0.65 -4.61 -8.39
C ILE A 86 -1.78 -3.83 -9.06
N THR A 87 -2.98 -4.40 -9.02
CA THR A 87 -4.17 -3.79 -9.62
C THR A 87 -5.22 -3.61 -8.55
N ASP A 88 -5.90 -2.48 -8.56
CA ASP A 88 -7.02 -2.24 -7.65
C ASP A 88 -8.23 -3.06 -8.10
N ILE A 89 -8.92 -3.63 -7.13
CA ILE A 89 -10.20 -4.32 -7.31
C ILE A 89 -11.22 -3.58 -6.49
N ASP A 90 -12.43 -3.43 -7.02
CA ASP A 90 -13.53 -2.80 -6.31
C ASP A 90 -13.75 -3.48 -4.95
N TYR A 91 -14.11 -2.69 -3.96
CA TYR A 91 -14.24 -3.17 -2.60
C TYR A 91 -15.20 -4.35 -2.49
N ILE A 92 -14.74 -5.39 -1.81
CA ILE A 92 -15.53 -6.57 -1.46
C ILE A 92 -15.61 -6.60 0.06
N SER A 93 -16.84 -6.64 0.60
CA SER A 93 -17.04 -6.67 2.04
C SER A 93 -16.50 -7.95 2.66
N CYS A 94 -15.89 -7.82 3.83
CA CYS A 94 -15.44 -8.97 4.62
C CYS A 94 -16.54 -9.58 5.50
N ASP A 95 -17.75 -9.05 5.48
CA ASP A 95 -18.79 -9.45 6.42
C ASP A 95 -19.06 -10.95 6.42
N ASP A 96 -19.27 -11.54 5.25
CA ASP A 96 -19.53 -12.97 5.13
C ASP A 96 -18.31 -13.81 5.55
N VAL A 97 -17.12 -13.35 5.23
CA VAL A 97 -15.88 -14.03 5.60
C VAL A 97 -15.69 -14.00 7.11
N ILE A 98 -15.92 -12.86 7.74
CA ILE A 98 -15.82 -12.71 9.19
C ILE A 98 -16.86 -13.59 9.89
N ASN A 99 -18.09 -13.61 9.39
CA ASN A 99 -19.15 -14.44 9.96
C ASN A 99 -18.81 -15.93 9.89
N SER A 100 -18.26 -16.38 8.75
CA SER A 100 -17.83 -17.76 8.61
C SER A 100 -16.69 -18.11 9.58
N ALA A 101 -15.71 -17.22 9.72
CA ALA A 101 -14.61 -17.43 10.64
C ALA A 101 -15.08 -17.47 12.10
N ALA A 102 -16.08 -16.66 12.44
CA ALA A 102 -16.62 -16.59 13.79
C ALA A 102 -17.29 -17.90 14.23
N ASP A 103 -17.76 -18.72 13.30
CA ASP A 103 -18.39 -20.01 13.61
C ASP A 103 -17.41 -20.98 14.28
N THR A 104 -16.12 -20.84 14.00
CA THR A 104 -15.09 -21.74 14.54
C THR A 104 -14.07 -21.04 15.43
N PHE A 105 -14.25 -19.75 15.66
CA PHE A 105 -13.33 -18.94 16.45
C PHE A 105 -14.07 -18.23 17.57
N SER A 106 -13.62 -18.43 18.81
CA SER A 106 -14.30 -17.87 19.98
C SER A 106 -13.74 -16.51 20.43
N GLY A 107 -12.76 -15.98 19.74
CA GLY A 107 -12.21 -14.65 20.01
C GLY A 107 -13.00 -13.55 19.33
N SER A 108 -12.44 -12.35 19.27
CA SER A 108 -13.01 -11.20 18.58
C SER A 108 -12.20 -10.92 17.31
N ILE A 109 -12.88 -10.84 16.17
CA ILE A 109 -12.24 -10.52 14.90
C ILE A 109 -12.43 -9.03 14.65
N GLU A 110 -11.33 -8.28 14.63
CA GLU A 110 -11.36 -6.83 14.47
C GLU A 110 -11.06 -6.36 13.05
N LYS A 111 -10.44 -7.23 12.22
CA LYS A 111 -10.00 -6.85 10.89
C LYS A 111 -9.96 -8.05 9.96
N CYS A 112 -10.29 -7.81 8.70
CA CYS A 112 -10.16 -8.80 7.64
C CYS A 112 -9.60 -8.10 6.41
N GLU A 113 -8.58 -8.67 5.80
CA GLU A 113 -8.01 -8.16 4.55
C GLU A 113 -8.14 -9.23 3.48
N ILE A 114 -8.63 -8.83 2.31
CA ILE A 114 -8.77 -9.73 1.17
C ILE A 114 -7.75 -9.33 0.12
N MET A 115 -6.92 -10.28 -0.29
CA MET A 115 -5.89 -10.08 -1.28
C MET A 115 -6.02 -11.19 -2.32
N PHE A 116 -5.94 -10.84 -3.60
CA PHE A 116 -6.05 -11.80 -4.69
C PHE A 116 -4.72 -11.97 -5.40
N TYR A 117 -4.42 -13.19 -5.83
CA TYR A 117 -3.17 -13.53 -6.51
C TYR A 117 -3.47 -14.33 -7.76
N GLY A 118 -2.69 -14.12 -8.79
CA GLY A 118 -2.86 -14.87 -10.03
C GLY A 118 -2.03 -14.27 -11.15
N LYS A 119 -2.57 -14.24 -12.36
CA LYS A 119 -1.93 -13.64 -13.53
C LYS A 119 -2.78 -12.47 -14.02
N CYS A 120 -2.13 -11.34 -14.31
CA CYS A 120 -2.83 -10.19 -14.88
C CYS A 120 -3.15 -10.45 -16.37
N GLU A 121 -3.96 -9.58 -16.96
CA GLU A 121 -4.38 -9.76 -18.36
C GLU A 121 -3.22 -9.78 -19.35
N LYS A 122 -2.10 -9.14 -19.02
CA LYS A 122 -0.91 -9.16 -19.87
C LYS A 122 -0.12 -10.48 -19.76
N CYS A 123 -0.31 -11.21 -18.68
CA CYS A 123 0.45 -12.44 -18.40
C CYS A 123 -0.32 -13.73 -18.63
N ILE A 124 -1.60 -13.62 -18.92
CA ILE A 124 -2.43 -14.79 -19.24
C ILE A 124 -1.95 -15.44 -20.52
#